data_8613622bd0c79f7a8963b7a5896e92d8
#
_entry.id   8613622bd0c79f7a8963b7a5896e92d8
#
_cell.length_a   1.000
_cell.length_b   1.000
_cell.length_c   1.000
_cell.angle_alpha   90.00
_cell.angle_beta   90.00
_cell.angle_gamma   90.00
#
_symmetry.space_group_name_H-M   'P 1'
#
loop_
_entity.id
_entity.type
_entity.pdbx_description
1 polymer ?
#
loop_
_entity_poly.entity_id
_entity_poly.type
_entity_poly.pdbx_seq_one_letter_code
_entity_poly.pdbx_strand_id
1 'polypeptide(L)'
;MSGQPKPCDVAELSTLFLFEKLDADQLDRLCREGRVEEFEPGPVYTEGEPATCFYVLLEGTVVLYRRVGADDVEITRSSQRGAYSGAFQAYLGDRAKAASYNGSMRVTEPSRFFVLPADTFAAIMRDWFPMAVHLLEGLFFGTKNTQQAINQRERLLALGSLSAGLTHELNNPAAAAVRATSALRERVAGMRHKLGAIAAGPYQRATLETLVELQERTAEQVAKAVPLSPLEASDREDALADWLDDHGIAGGWQLAPTFVQGGLDTDWLDQVAAAVDEGTLEGAIRWLNYTVETELLMNEIEDSTTRVSTLVGAAKQYSQLDRAPYQVVDVHELLDSTLLMLSGKIGSGTKVVKEYDRTLPRIPAYPGELNQVWTNLIDNAVAAMKENGGEGTLSVRTALDRDQALVEFRDTGPGVPAEIRGRIFDPFFTTKPVGEGTGLGLDISWRIVVNKHHGSLEVRSVPGDTRFQVRLPLTAAEPDTPSEES
;
A
#
# COMPACT_ATOMS: atom_id res chain seq x y z
N MET A 1 -30.51 26.84 23.67
CA MET A 1 -30.95 28.08 24.32
C MET A 1 -29.71 28.95 24.46
N SER A 2 -29.60 30.05 23.70
CA SER A 2 -28.48 30.99 23.78
C SER A 2 -28.58 31.75 25.09
N GLY A 3 -27.48 31.80 25.87
CA GLY A 3 -27.36 32.61 27.07
C GLY A 3 -27.49 34.11 26.76
N GLN A 4 -27.72 34.94 27.78
CA GLN A 4 -27.75 36.40 27.61
C GLN A 4 -26.41 36.89 27.07
N PRO A 5 -26.37 37.77 26.05
CA PRO A 5 -25.14 38.32 25.52
C PRO A 5 -24.37 39.06 26.61
N LYS A 6 -23.10 38.63 26.82
CA LYS A 6 -22.19 39.30 27.76
C LYS A 6 -21.46 40.46 27.07
N PRO A 7 -21.08 41.50 27.82
CA PRO A 7 -20.31 42.61 27.24
C PRO A 7 -18.95 42.06 26.68
N CYS A 8 -18.60 42.56 25.50
CA CYS A 8 -17.34 42.26 24.86
C CYS A 8 -16.20 43.03 25.59
N ASP A 9 -15.05 42.38 25.78
CA ASP A 9 -13.85 42.97 26.35
C ASP A 9 -12.80 43.19 25.24
N VAL A 10 -12.45 44.44 24.97
CA VAL A 10 -11.45 44.87 24.01
C VAL A 10 -10.07 44.25 24.33
N ALA A 11 -9.71 44.20 25.63
CA ALA A 11 -8.47 43.62 26.06
C ALA A 11 -8.42 42.12 25.78
N GLU A 12 -9.54 41.41 25.90
CA GLU A 12 -9.63 39.99 25.55
C GLU A 12 -9.47 39.76 24.05
N LEU A 13 -10.11 40.58 23.20
CA LEU A 13 -10.02 40.45 21.75
C LEU A 13 -8.64 40.76 21.21
N SER A 14 -7.95 41.77 21.76
CA SER A 14 -6.57 42.15 21.32
C SER A 14 -5.53 41.03 21.48
N THR A 15 -5.80 40.02 22.32
CA THR A 15 -4.91 38.88 22.52
C THR A 15 -5.12 37.76 21.50
N LEU A 16 -6.13 37.87 20.66
CA LEU A 16 -6.43 36.85 19.66
C LEU A 16 -5.63 37.12 18.37
N PHE A 17 -4.98 36.09 17.83
CA PHE A 17 -4.19 36.17 16.61
C PHE A 17 -4.91 36.95 15.48
N LEU A 18 -6.21 36.68 15.27
CA LEU A 18 -6.97 37.31 14.22
C LEU A 18 -7.09 38.84 14.37
N PHE A 19 -7.02 39.36 15.60
CA PHE A 19 -7.27 40.75 15.95
C PHE A 19 -6.05 41.50 16.50
N GLU A 20 -4.90 40.83 16.66
CA GLU A 20 -3.70 41.38 17.31
C GLU A 20 -3.09 42.63 16.62
N LYS A 21 -3.37 42.81 15.33
CA LYS A 21 -2.87 43.96 14.54
C LYS A 21 -3.91 45.08 14.38
N LEU A 22 -5.07 44.95 15.01
CA LEU A 22 -6.09 45.99 14.99
C LEU A 22 -5.78 47.06 16.03
N ASP A 23 -6.10 48.33 15.70
CA ASP A 23 -6.00 49.44 16.62
C ASP A 23 -7.20 49.47 17.62
N ALA A 24 -7.12 50.38 18.61
CA ALA A 24 -8.13 50.47 19.67
C ALA A 24 -9.52 50.83 19.13
N ASP A 25 -9.62 51.72 18.14
CA ASP A 25 -10.89 52.14 17.54
C ASP A 25 -11.53 50.99 16.76
N GLN A 26 -10.73 50.19 16.08
CA GLN A 26 -11.17 49.00 15.37
C GLN A 26 -11.65 47.90 16.33
N LEU A 27 -10.94 47.65 17.42
CA LEU A 27 -11.34 46.70 18.44
C LEU A 27 -12.63 47.15 19.16
N ASP A 28 -12.75 48.43 19.43
CA ASP A 28 -13.98 49.02 20.00
C ASP A 28 -15.19 48.86 19.05
N ARG A 29 -14.96 49.04 17.75
CA ARG A 29 -16.01 48.80 16.73
C ARG A 29 -16.40 47.33 16.70
N LEU A 30 -15.43 46.37 16.74
CA LEU A 30 -15.72 44.94 16.82
C LEU A 30 -16.61 44.62 18.05
N CYS A 31 -16.27 45.17 19.23
CA CYS A 31 -17.02 44.96 20.42
C CYS A 31 -18.46 45.52 20.37
N ARG A 32 -18.67 46.63 19.64
CA ARG A 32 -20.03 47.21 19.45
C ARG A 32 -20.87 46.43 18.46
N GLU A 33 -20.27 45.92 17.40
CA GLU A 33 -20.98 45.23 16.31
C GLU A 33 -21.08 43.72 16.53
N GLY A 34 -20.18 43.14 17.34
CA GLY A 34 -20.19 41.74 17.74
C GLY A 34 -20.75 41.53 19.15
N ARG A 35 -20.76 40.28 19.57
CA ARG A 35 -21.23 39.90 20.91
C ARG A 35 -20.50 38.63 21.38
N VAL A 36 -20.44 38.46 22.71
CA VAL A 36 -19.96 37.22 23.31
C VAL A 36 -21.15 36.36 23.67
N GLU A 37 -21.16 35.12 23.16
CA GLU A 37 -22.19 34.12 23.44
C GLU A 37 -21.58 32.88 24.08
N GLU A 38 -22.33 32.27 25.00
CA GLU A 38 -22.02 31.00 25.62
C GLU A 38 -22.90 29.90 25.04
N PHE A 39 -22.30 28.77 24.69
CA PHE A 39 -23.00 27.62 24.16
C PHE A 39 -22.76 26.42 25.09
N GLU A 40 -23.86 25.79 25.49
CA GLU A 40 -23.84 24.49 26.15
C GLU A 40 -23.48 23.39 25.17
N PRO A 41 -22.95 22.20 25.62
CA PRO A 41 -22.65 21.09 24.75
C PRO A 41 -23.77 20.77 23.76
N GLY A 42 -23.49 20.81 22.47
CA GLY A 42 -24.47 20.62 21.41
C GLY A 42 -24.09 21.27 20.09
N PRO A 43 -25.01 21.26 19.12
CA PRO A 43 -24.81 21.89 17.81
C PRO A 43 -24.88 23.42 17.94
N VAL A 44 -23.99 24.13 17.24
CA VAL A 44 -23.97 25.59 17.11
C VAL A 44 -24.62 26.01 15.78
N TYR A 45 -24.24 25.30 14.69
CA TYR A 45 -24.88 25.40 13.38
C TYR A 45 -24.69 24.08 12.60
N THR A 46 -25.56 23.88 11.59
CA THR A 46 -25.57 22.66 10.78
C THR A 46 -25.20 22.97 9.33
N GLU A 47 -24.54 22.02 8.65
CA GLU A 47 -24.23 22.10 7.23
C GLU A 47 -25.48 22.32 6.39
N GLY A 48 -25.42 23.26 5.45
CA GLY A 48 -26.54 23.65 4.60
C GLY A 48 -27.46 24.73 5.18
N GLU A 49 -27.39 25.05 6.48
CA GLU A 49 -28.12 26.21 7.04
C GLU A 49 -27.54 27.53 6.52
N PRO A 50 -28.34 28.61 6.42
CA PRO A 50 -27.84 29.92 6.04
C PRO A 50 -26.69 30.39 6.94
N ALA A 51 -25.56 30.75 6.34
CA ALA A 51 -24.39 31.21 7.09
C ALA A 51 -24.56 32.64 7.59
N THR A 52 -25.15 32.80 8.75
CA THR A 52 -25.55 34.10 9.34
C THR A 52 -24.52 34.74 10.23
N CYS A 53 -23.57 33.95 10.78
CA CYS A 53 -22.56 34.39 11.74
C CYS A 53 -21.18 33.83 11.50
N PHE A 54 -20.16 34.61 11.87
CA PHE A 54 -18.78 34.23 12.00
C PHE A 54 -18.45 34.07 13.50
N TYR A 55 -17.79 33.00 13.86
CA TYR A 55 -17.51 32.59 15.25
C TYR A 55 -16.02 32.54 15.51
N VAL A 56 -15.56 33.09 16.63
CA VAL A 56 -14.18 33.00 17.11
C VAL A 56 -14.22 32.45 18.55
N LEU A 57 -13.53 31.31 18.77
CA LEU A 57 -13.50 30.63 20.05
C LEU A 57 -12.69 31.45 21.09
N LEU A 58 -13.31 31.77 22.21
CA LEU A 58 -12.66 32.42 23.35
C LEU A 58 -12.25 31.38 24.40
N GLU A 59 -13.10 30.37 24.64
CA GLU A 59 -12.90 29.34 25.66
C GLU A 59 -13.74 28.11 25.31
N GLY A 60 -13.20 26.88 25.61
CA GLY A 60 -13.88 25.61 25.37
C GLY A 60 -13.32 24.83 24.20
N THR A 61 -14.12 23.88 23.70
CA THR A 61 -13.71 22.97 22.61
C THR A 61 -14.76 22.91 21.52
N VAL A 62 -14.34 23.24 20.29
CA VAL A 62 -15.13 23.18 19.08
C VAL A 62 -14.78 21.94 18.25
N VAL A 63 -15.80 21.31 17.67
CA VAL A 63 -15.66 20.21 16.74
C VAL A 63 -16.40 20.52 15.45
N LEU A 64 -15.71 20.42 14.32
CA LEU A 64 -16.28 20.60 13.00
C LEU A 64 -16.55 19.24 12.36
N TYR A 65 -17.74 19.09 11.82
CA TYR A 65 -18.20 17.90 11.12
C TYR A 65 -18.59 18.22 9.69
N ARG A 66 -18.48 17.23 8.83
CA ARG A 66 -19.02 17.28 7.48
C ARG A 66 -19.87 16.04 7.22
N ARG A 67 -20.99 16.25 6.54
CA ARG A 67 -21.87 15.15 6.17
C ARG A 67 -21.29 14.38 4.99
N VAL A 68 -21.03 13.07 5.21
CA VAL A 68 -20.58 12.15 4.18
C VAL A 68 -21.62 11.02 4.11
N GLY A 69 -22.49 11.07 3.10
CA GLY A 69 -23.64 10.16 3.03
C GLY A 69 -24.65 10.41 4.15
N ALA A 70 -24.86 9.40 5.00
CA ALA A 70 -25.77 9.49 6.15
C ALA A 70 -25.06 9.88 7.47
N ASP A 71 -23.74 9.89 7.50
CA ASP A 71 -22.94 10.07 8.72
C ASP A 71 -22.30 11.45 8.81
N ASP A 72 -22.20 11.98 10.03
CA ASP A 72 -21.43 13.17 10.35
C ASP A 72 -20.00 12.77 10.71
N VAL A 73 -19.04 13.08 9.83
CA VAL A 73 -17.62 12.77 10.01
C VAL A 73 -16.90 13.95 10.65
N GLU A 74 -16.23 13.71 11.78
CA GLU A 74 -15.39 14.72 12.45
C GLU A 74 -14.20 15.08 11.56
N ILE A 75 -14.10 16.37 11.18
CA ILE A 75 -13.00 16.89 10.37
C ILE A 75 -11.90 17.44 11.25
N THR A 76 -12.28 18.21 12.27
CA THR A 76 -11.33 18.91 13.14
C THR A 76 -11.91 19.11 14.52
N ARG A 77 -11.06 18.98 15.53
CA ARG A 77 -11.34 19.33 16.93
C ARG A 77 -10.31 20.33 17.40
N SER A 78 -10.73 21.43 17.99
CA SER A 78 -9.83 22.46 18.49
C SER A 78 -10.32 23.04 19.81
N SER A 79 -9.39 23.12 20.78
CA SER A 79 -9.54 23.93 22.00
C SER A 79 -8.64 25.17 21.95
N GLN A 80 -8.06 25.45 20.78
CA GLN A 80 -7.18 26.61 20.62
C GLN A 80 -8.00 27.88 20.65
N ARG A 81 -7.68 28.77 21.61
CA ARG A 81 -8.25 30.11 21.70
C ARG A 81 -7.95 30.90 20.41
N GLY A 82 -8.96 31.55 19.85
CA GLY A 82 -8.86 32.23 18.55
C GLY A 82 -9.15 31.34 17.34
N ALA A 83 -9.46 30.03 17.54
CA ALA A 83 -9.99 29.21 16.47
C ALA A 83 -11.31 29.80 15.94
N TYR A 84 -11.50 29.82 14.63
CA TYR A 84 -12.62 30.50 14.01
C TYR A 84 -13.33 29.62 12.98
N SER A 85 -14.63 29.84 12.81
CA SER A 85 -15.47 29.13 11.87
C SER A 85 -16.73 29.95 11.49
N GLY A 86 -17.49 29.51 10.49
CA GLY A 86 -18.79 30.12 10.15
C GLY A 86 -18.84 30.75 8.77
N ALA A 87 -19.39 31.99 8.68
CA ALA A 87 -19.73 32.69 7.44
C ALA A 87 -18.50 33.28 6.70
N PHE A 88 -17.48 32.46 6.37
CA PHE A 88 -16.28 32.92 5.68
C PHE A 88 -16.56 33.58 4.33
N GLN A 89 -17.52 33.05 3.58
CA GLN A 89 -17.81 33.50 2.22
C GLN A 89 -18.59 34.77 2.15
N ALA A 90 -19.05 35.33 3.29
CA ALA A 90 -19.86 36.55 3.33
C ALA A 90 -19.20 37.74 2.62
N TYR A 91 -17.85 37.83 2.63
CA TYR A 91 -17.11 38.90 1.94
C TYR A 91 -17.25 38.88 0.39
N LEU A 92 -17.69 37.76 -0.19
CA LEU A 92 -17.90 37.64 -1.64
C LEU A 92 -19.16 38.40 -2.12
N GLY A 93 -19.96 38.96 -1.22
CA GLY A 93 -21.13 39.75 -1.52
C GLY A 93 -22.18 39.00 -2.33
N ASP A 94 -22.66 39.63 -3.41
CA ASP A 94 -23.70 39.07 -4.27
C ASP A 94 -23.37 37.72 -4.92
N ARG A 95 -22.09 37.36 -5.02
CA ARG A 95 -21.64 36.03 -5.47
C ARG A 95 -21.92 34.94 -4.43
N ALA A 96 -22.14 35.34 -3.18
CA ALA A 96 -22.49 34.46 -2.05
C ALA A 96 -23.97 34.48 -1.66
N LYS A 97 -24.87 34.88 -2.55
CA LYS A 97 -26.34 35.06 -2.29
C LYS A 97 -27.07 33.84 -1.74
N ALA A 98 -26.38 32.69 -1.63
CA ALA A 98 -26.90 31.50 -0.97
C ALA A 98 -25.79 30.85 -0.10
N ALA A 99 -24.95 31.67 0.57
CA ALA A 99 -23.93 31.15 1.43
C ALA A 99 -24.55 30.37 2.60
N SER A 100 -24.42 29.06 2.52
CA SER A 100 -24.73 28.15 3.62
C SER A 100 -23.44 27.75 4.31
N TYR A 101 -23.52 27.25 5.53
CA TYR A 101 -22.37 26.64 6.19
C TYR A 101 -21.91 25.41 5.44
N ASN A 102 -20.61 25.33 5.15
CA ASN A 102 -19.99 24.19 4.41
C ASN A 102 -19.70 22.96 5.29
N GLY A 103 -20.15 22.99 6.55
CA GLY A 103 -20.01 21.93 7.52
C GLY A 103 -20.80 22.28 8.77
N SER A 104 -20.92 21.35 9.70
CA SER A 104 -21.59 21.53 10.99
C SER A 104 -20.57 21.85 12.07
N MET A 105 -20.93 22.70 13.03
CA MET A 105 -20.14 23.02 14.22
C MET A 105 -20.89 22.61 15.47
N ARG A 106 -20.17 21.97 16.39
CA ARG A 106 -20.69 21.49 17.66
C ARG A 106 -19.68 21.79 18.76
N VAL A 107 -20.12 22.06 19.97
CA VAL A 107 -19.28 22.16 21.16
C VAL A 107 -19.47 20.94 22.04
N THR A 108 -18.37 20.46 22.65
CA THR A 108 -18.37 19.27 23.50
C THR A 108 -18.39 19.56 24.99
N GLU A 109 -18.14 20.81 25.33
CA GLU A 109 -18.20 21.38 26.69
C GLU A 109 -18.73 22.79 26.64
N PRO A 110 -19.15 23.40 27.77
CA PRO A 110 -19.56 24.79 27.79
C PRO A 110 -18.47 25.67 27.18
N SER A 111 -18.82 26.40 26.13
CA SER A 111 -17.84 27.13 25.31
C SER A 111 -18.31 28.56 25.06
N ARG A 112 -17.31 29.48 25.06
CA ARG A 112 -17.54 30.93 24.81
C ARG A 112 -17.01 31.30 23.43
N PHE A 113 -17.82 32.05 22.70
CA PHE A 113 -17.46 32.56 21.37
C PHE A 113 -17.67 34.06 21.29
N PHE A 114 -16.74 34.72 20.58
CA PHE A 114 -17.02 36.01 20.00
C PHE A 114 -17.76 35.79 18.66
N VAL A 115 -18.94 36.40 18.49
CA VAL A 115 -19.83 36.15 17.36
C VAL A 115 -20.05 37.45 16.59
N LEU A 116 -19.77 37.43 15.29
CA LEU A 116 -20.03 38.55 14.39
C LEU A 116 -21.11 38.18 13.38
N PRO A 117 -22.11 39.05 13.12
CA PRO A 117 -23.03 38.88 11.99
C PRO A 117 -22.28 38.82 10.67
N ALA A 118 -22.71 37.98 9.72
CA ALA A 118 -22.05 37.75 8.44
C ALA A 118 -21.82 39.03 7.64
N ASP A 119 -22.81 39.96 7.63
CA ASP A 119 -22.73 41.27 6.94
C ASP A 119 -21.66 42.16 7.56
N THR A 120 -21.57 42.20 8.89
CA THR A 120 -20.57 42.94 9.63
C THR A 120 -19.17 42.39 9.34
N PHE A 121 -19.04 41.06 9.42
CA PHE A 121 -17.78 40.39 9.06
C PHE A 121 -17.35 40.71 7.62
N ALA A 122 -18.27 40.68 6.66
CA ALA A 122 -18.03 41.01 5.27
C ALA A 122 -17.60 42.47 5.08
N ALA A 123 -18.16 43.42 5.81
CA ALA A 123 -17.78 44.83 5.78
C ALA A 123 -16.36 45.01 6.33
N ILE A 124 -16.05 44.42 7.48
CA ILE A 124 -14.74 44.47 8.14
C ILE A 124 -13.68 43.89 7.25
N MET A 125 -13.91 42.74 6.60
CA MET A 125 -12.97 42.10 5.69
C MET A 125 -12.64 42.95 4.44
N ARG A 126 -13.59 43.80 4.00
CA ARG A 126 -13.36 44.73 2.88
C ARG A 126 -12.62 45.99 3.31
N ASP A 127 -12.97 46.51 4.48
CA ASP A 127 -12.47 47.78 4.98
C ASP A 127 -11.07 47.64 5.64
N TRP A 128 -10.78 46.47 6.24
CA TRP A 128 -9.56 46.26 7.02
C TRP A 128 -8.63 45.22 6.38
N PHE A 129 -7.80 45.67 5.46
CA PHE A 129 -6.85 44.81 4.75
C PHE A 129 -5.93 43.94 5.66
N PRO A 130 -5.39 44.45 6.80
CA PRO A 130 -4.62 43.62 7.71
C PRO A 130 -5.37 42.39 8.24
N MET A 131 -6.65 42.51 8.57
CA MET A 131 -7.48 41.39 9.02
C MET A 131 -7.72 40.37 7.89
N ALA A 132 -7.90 40.85 6.65
CA ALA A 132 -8.03 39.95 5.50
C ALA A 132 -6.76 39.12 5.27
N VAL A 133 -5.58 39.73 5.39
CA VAL A 133 -4.29 39.07 5.28
C VAL A 133 -4.14 38.01 6.38
N HIS A 134 -4.45 38.36 7.64
CA HIS A 134 -4.37 37.39 8.75
C HIS A 134 -5.31 36.19 8.59
N LEU A 135 -6.51 36.43 8.08
CA LEU A 135 -7.45 35.33 7.79
C LEU A 135 -6.89 34.40 6.70
N LEU A 136 -6.31 34.98 5.63
CA LEU A 136 -5.66 34.21 4.56
C LEU A 136 -4.45 33.43 5.07
N GLU A 137 -3.59 34.04 5.90
CA GLU A 137 -2.48 33.36 6.56
C GLU A 137 -2.98 32.19 7.42
N GLY A 138 -3.99 32.39 8.26
CA GLY A 138 -4.60 31.37 9.10
C GLY A 138 -5.20 30.21 8.30
N LEU A 139 -5.89 30.50 7.19
CA LEU A 139 -6.40 29.49 6.26
C LEU A 139 -5.27 28.70 5.60
N PHE A 140 -4.22 29.40 5.15
CA PHE A 140 -3.07 28.77 4.51
C PHE A 140 -2.33 27.81 5.48
N PHE A 141 -2.01 28.28 6.68
CA PHE A 141 -1.35 27.44 7.70
C PHE A 141 -2.28 26.32 8.20
N GLY A 142 -3.58 26.60 8.36
CA GLY A 142 -4.56 25.60 8.76
C GLY A 142 -4.72 24.48 7.73
N THR A 143 -4.80 24.80 6.45
CA THR A 143 -4.88 23.81 5.37
C THR A 143 -3.59 22.99 5.28
N LYS A 144 -2.42 23.60 5.44
CA LYS A 144 -1.11 22.91 5.41
C LYS A 144 -0.99 21.90 6.58
N ASN A 145 -1.38 22.29 7.79
CA ASN A 145 -1.33 21.43 8.98
C ASN A 145 -2.32 20.27 8.87
N THR A 146 -3.55 20.55 8.43
CA THR A 146 -4.58 19.51 8.21
C THR A 146 -4.10 18.50 7.16
N GLN A 147 -3.49 18.98 6.08
CA GLN A 147 -2.96 18.13 5.02
C GLN A 147 -1.84 17.22 5.50
N GLN A 148 -0.94 17.75 6.35
CA GLN A 148 0.14 16.94 6.95
C GLN A 148 -0.44 15.85 7.87
N ALA A 149 -1.45 16.18 8.67
CA ALA A 149 -2.10 15.21 9.56
C ALA A 149 -2.84 14.10 8.76
N ILE A 150 -3.53 14.46 7.69
CA ILE A 150 -4.19 13.51 6.78
C ILE A 150 -3.16 12.59 6.13
N ASN A 151 -2.10 13.15 5.55
CA ASN A 151 -1.03 12.38 4.92
C ASN A 151 -0.36 11.42 5.91
N GLN A 152 -0.14 11.86 7.15
CA GLN A 152 0.43 11.02 8.20
C GLN A 152 -0.52 9.88 8.59
N ARG A 153 -1.82 10.17 8.71
CA ARG A 153 -2.83 9.15 9.03
C ARG A 153 -2.96 8.12 7.91
N GLU A 154 -2.98 8.54 6.65
CA GLU A 154 -3.04 7.62 5.52
C GLU A 154 -1.78 6.75 5.41
N ARG A 155 -0.60 7.33 5.68
CA ARG A 155 0.64 6.56 5.78
C ARG A 155 0.55 5.48 6.87
N LEU A 156 0.01 5.82 8.04
CA LEU A 156 -0.18 4.85 9.13
C LEU A 156 -1.19 3.77 8.77
N LEU A 157 -2.27 4.10 8.06
CA LEU A 157 -3.26 3.13 7.59
C LEU A 157 -2.68 2.21 6.50
N ALA A 158 -1.94 2.78 5.55
CA ALA A 158 -1.23 2.00 4.53
C ALA A 158 -0.20 1.06 5.18
N LEU A 159 0.60 1.55 6.11
CA LEU A 159 1.58 0.75 6.86
C LEU A 159 0.91 -0.35 7.70
N GLY A 160 -0.23 -0.04 8.35
CA GLY A 160 -1.02 -1.02 9.10
C GLY A 160 -1.58 -2.14 8.22
N SER A 161 -2.15 -1.80 7.08
CA SER A 161 -2.64 -2.77 6.08
C SER A 161 -1.52 -3.64 5.51
N LEU A 162 -0.38 -3.02 5.17
CA LEU A 162 0.81 -3.72 4.71
C LEU A 162 1.41 -4.63 5.79
N SER A 163 1.44 -4.19 7.06
CA SER A 163 1.96 -5.01 8.16
C SER A 163 1.15 -6.28 8.39
N ALA A 164 -0.16 -6.23 8.28
CA ALA A 164 -1.03 -7.40 8.40
C ALA A 164 -0.79 -8.40 7.26
N GLY A 165 -0.74 -7.91 6.01
CA GLY A 165 -0.44 -8.72 4.83
C GLY A 165 0.96 -9.34 4.88
N LEU A 166 1.97 -8.54 5.23
CA LEU A 166 3.35 -8.99 5.35
C LEU A 166 3.52 -10.07 6.44
N THR A 167 2.85 -9.89 7.60
CA THR A 167 2.90 -10.90 8.67
C THR A 167 2.35 -12.24 8.18
N HIS A 168 1.26 -12.23 7.43
CA HIS A 168 0.69 -13.44 6.86
C HIS A 168 1.61 -14.08 5.81
N GLU A 169 2.21 -13.24 4.95
CA GLU A 169 3.15 -13.68 3.91
C GLU A 169 4.48 -14.19 4.47
N LEU A 170 4.94 -13.69 5.62
CA LEU A 170 6.12 -14.20 6.31
C LEU A 170 5.84 -15.52 7.06
N ASN A 171 4.66 -15.64 7.66
CA ASN A 171 4.30 -16.84 8.41
C ASN A 171 4.15 -18.07 7.50
N ASN A 172 3.71 -17.92 6.26
CA ASN A 172 3.54 -19.01 5.33
C ASN A 172 4.86 -19.76 5.03
N PRO A 173 5.91 -19.12 4.49
CA PRO A 173 7.20 -19.78 4.24
C PRO A 173 7.90 -20.22 5.54
N ALA A 174 7.77 -19.43 6.62
CA ALA A 174 8.33 -19.84 7.90
C ALA A 174 7.71 -21.15 8.41
N ALA A 175 6.38 -21.31 8.32
CA ALA A 175 5.70 -22.55 8.67
C ALA A 175 6.08 -23.70 7.72
N ALA A 176 6.27 -23.46 6.44
CA ALA A 176 6.75 -24.43 5.47
C ALA A 176 8.15 -24.92 5.84
N ALA A 177 9.09 -24.02 6.10
CA ALA A 177 10.44 -24.36 6.52
C ALA A 177 10.48 -25.21 7.81
N VAL A 178 9.62 -24.86 8.80
CA VAL A 178 9.50 -25.64 10.05
C VAL A 178 8.99 -27.06 9.77
N ARG A 179 7.95 -27.22 8.94
CA ARG A 179 7.42 -28.54 8.58
C ARG A 179 8.44 -29.37 7.81
N ALA A 180 9.09 -28.77 6.79
CA ALA A 180 10.13 -29.43 6.01
C ALA A 180 11.32 -29.83 6.89
N THR A 181 11.74 -28.99 7.83
CA THR A 181 12.80 -29.33 8.80
C THR A 181 12.40 -30.51 9.71
N SER A 182 11.15 -30.57 10.14
CA SER A 182 10.65 -31.68 10.98
C SER A 182 10.65 -33.00 10.18
N ALA A 183 10.12 -32.96 8.95
CA ALA A 183 10.11 -34.11 8.04
C ALA A 183 11.54 -34.56 7.69
N LEU A 184 12.45 -33.64 7.44
CA LEU A 184 13.85 -33.93 7.17
C LEU A 184 14.51 -34.69 8.34
N ARG A 185 14.24 -34.31 9.58
CA ARG A 185 14.74 -35.05 10.77
C ARG A 185 14.26 -36.48 10.80
N GLU A 186 13.00 -36.72 10.48
CA GLU A 186 12.41 -38.08 10.42
C GLU A 186 13.05 -38.89 9.29
N ARG A 187 13.26 -38.30 8.11
CA ARG A 187 13.91 -38.97 6.97
C ARG A 187 15.37 -39.31 7.28
N VAL A 188 16.13 -38.38 7.84
CA VAL A 188 17.53 -38.62 8.25
C VAL A 188 17.61 -39.70 9.35
N ALA A 189 16.64 -39.76 10.28
CA ALA A 189 16.59 -40.82 11.27
C ALA A 189 16.30 -42.19 10.64
N GLY A 190 15.35 -42.25 9.68
CA GLY A 190 15.06 -43.46 8.89
C GLY A 190 16.26 -43.93 8.06
N MET A 191 16.98 -42.99 7.42
CA MET A 191 18.17 -43.26 6.67
C MET A 191 19.28 -43.90 7.52
N ARG A 192 19.51 -43.36 8.74
CA ARG A 192 20.50 -43.93 9.69
C ARG A 192 20.14 -45.35 10.08
N HIS A 193 18.86 -45.62 10.30
CA HIS A 193 18.39 -46.98 10.64
C HIS A 193 18.63 -47.96 9.46
N LYS A 194 18.30 -47.54 8.24
CA LYS A 194 18.55 -48.32 7.03
C LYS A 194 20.06 -48.55 6.77
N LEU A 195 20.89 -47.52 6.99
CA LEU A 195 22.33 -47.64 6.89
C LEU A 195 22.88 -48.71 7.85
N GLY A 196 22.38 -48.75 9.09
CA GLY A 196 22.71 -49.79 10.05
C GLY A 196 22.33 -51.20 9.55
N ALA A 197 21.15 -51.37 8.93
CA ALA A 197 20.74 -52.62 8.32
C ALA A 197 21.58 -53.04 7.13
N ILE A 198 21.99 -52.10 6.25
CA ILE A 198 22.89 -52.33 5.13
C ILE A 198 24.27 -52.73 5.64
N ALA A 199 24.82 -52.04 6.64
CA ALA A 199 26.14 -52.35 7.20
C ALA A 199 26.19 -53.75 7.90
N ALA A 200 25.04 -54.25 8.36
CA ALA A 200 24.92 -55.58 8.95
C ALA A 200 24.58 -56.69 7.94
N GLY A 201 24.28 -56.33 6.68
CA GLY A 201 23.91 -57.23 5.59
C GLY A 201 25.10 -57.81 4.84
N PRO A 202 24.88 -58.82 3.98
CA PRO A 202 25.93 -59.49 3.21
C PRO A 202 26.38 -58.71 1.96
N TYR A 203 26.32 -57.39 1.97
CA TYR A 203 26.66 -56.56 0.80
C TYR A 203 28.17 -56.50 0.57
N GLN A 204 28.54 -56.65 -0.69
CA GLN A 204 29.96 -56.48 -1.09
C GLN A 204 30.35 -55.00 -1.08
N ARG A 205 31.61 -54.72 -0.78
CA ARG A 205 32.14 -53.34 -0.74
C ARG A 205 31.93 -52.58 -2.05
N ALA A 206 32.10 -53.27 -3.19
CA ALA A 206 31.89 -52.68 -4.51
C ALA A 206 30.42 -52.21 -4.71
N THR A 207 29.44 -52.98 -4.25
CA THR A 207 28.03 -52.62 -4.32
C THR A 207 27.74 -51.35 -3.49
N LEU A 208 28.37 -51.23 -2.33
CA LEU A 208 28.20 -50.02 -1.48
C LEU A 208 28.85 -48.78 -2.10
N GLU A 209 30.01 -48.94 -2.73
CA GLU A 209 30.68 -47.84 -3.46
C GLU A 209 29.79 -47.36 -4.63
N THR A 210 29.23 -48.28 -5.43
CA THR A 210 28.26 -47.95 -6.50
C THR A 210 27.00 -47.24 -5.98
N LEU A 211 26.44 -47.67 -4.86
CA LEU A 211 25.27 -47.04 -4.25
C LEU A 211 25.59 -45.61 -3.79
N VAL A 212 26.75 -45.35 -3.25
CA VAL A 212 27.16 -43.98 -2.86
C VAL A 212 27.30 -43.08 -4.09
N GLU A 213 27.96 -43.59 -5.18
CA GLU A 213 28.08 -42.83 -6.43
C GLU A 213 26.70 -42.52 -7.08
N LEU A 214 25.77 -43.49 -7.03
CA LEU A 214 24.40 -43.29 -7.49
C LEU A 214 23.67 -42.22 -6.64
N GLN A 215 23.87 -42.30 -5.32
CA GLN A 215 23.29 -41.34 -4.40
C GLN A 215 23.76 -39.91 -4.67
N GLU A 216 25.05 -39.69 -4.84
CA GLU A 216 25.63 -38.36 -5.13
C GLU A 216 25.12 -37.81 -6.46
N ARG A 217 25.07 -38.63 -7.52
CA ARG A 217 24.51 -38.23 -8.83
C ARG A 217 23.03 -37.92 -8.75
N THR A 218 22.24 -38.73 -8.01
CA THR A 218 20.81 -38.46 -7.81
C THR A 218 20.58 -37.18 -7.07
N ALA A 219 21.33 -36.88 -6.00
CA ALA A 219 21.24 -35.63 -5.25
C ALA A 219 21.53 -34.42 -6.15
N GLU A 220 22.59 -34.46 -6.97
CA GLU A 220 22.90 -33.40 -7.91
C GLU A 220 21.82 -33.18 -8.99
N GLN A 221 21.16 -34.25 -9.43
CA GLN A 221 20.10 -34.19 -10.42
C GLN A 221 18.82 -33.57 -9.80
N VAL A 222 18.43 -33.99 -8.62
CA VAL A 222 17.28 -33.47 -7.88
C VAL A 222 17.47 -31.99 -7.55
N ALA A 223 18.68 -31.56 -7.18
CA ALA A 223 18.97 -30.14 -6.90
C ALA A 223 18.78 -29.22 -8.12
N LYS A 224 18.78 -29.77 -9.33
CA LYS A 224 18.64 -29.05 -10.60
C LYS A 224 17.28 -29.30 -11.27
N ALA A 225 16.37 -30.01 -10.62
CA ALA A 225 15.06 -30.38 -11.17
C ALA A 225 14.21 -29.15 -11.51
N VAL A 226 13.59 -29.17 -12.68
CA VAL A 226 12.66 -28.10 -13.12
C VAL A 226 11.24 -28.59 -12.94
N PRO A 227 10.32 -27.79 -12.37
CA PRO A 227 8.92 -28.17 -12.22
C PRO A 227 8.28 -28.52 -13.57
N LEU A 228 7.57 -29.65 -13.61
CA LEU A 228 6.82 -30.11 -14.77
C LEU A 228 5.39 -29.51 -14.77
N SER A 229 4.75 -29.50 -15.94
CA SER A 229 3.31 -29.23 -16.00
C SER A 229 2.53 -30.40 -15.35
N PRO A 230 1.32 -30.15 -14.83
CA PRO A 230 0.50 -31.21 -14.19
C PRO A 230 0.24 -32.42 -15.07
N LEU A 231 0.10 -32.23 -16.39
CA LEU A 231 -0.12 -33.32 -17.34
C LEU A 231 1.16 -34.16 -17.52
N GLU A 232 2.28 -33.50 -17.76
CA GLU A 232 3.59 -34.18 -17.90
C GLU A 232 4.01 -34.92 -16.62
N ALA A 233 3.67 -34.34 -15.45
CA ALA A 233 3.94 -35.01 -14.17
C ALA A 233 3.12 -36.32 -14.05
N SER A 234 1.81 -36.27 -14.37
CA SER A 234 0.93 -37.45 -14.30
C SER A 234 1.39 -38.55 -15.27
N ASP A 235 1.69 -38.20 -16.52
CA ASP A 235 2.16 -39.17 -17.52
C ASP A 235 3.49 -39.84 -17.08
N ARG A 236 4.37 -39.07 -16.45
CA ARG A 236 5.65 -39.59 -15.95
C ARG A 236 5.50 -40.43 -14.67
N GLU A 237 4.56 -40.06 -13.78
CA GLU A 237 4.23 -40.86 -12.61
C GLU A 237 3.71 -42.25 -13.00
N ASP A 238 2.81 -42.32 -13.97
CA ASP A 238 2.29 -43.59 -14.48
C ASP A 238 3.41 -44.45 -15.08
N ALA A 239 4.28 -43.89 -15.92
CA ALA A 239 5.39 -44.60 -16.53
C ALA A 239 6.38 -45.14 -15.50
N LEU A 240 6.71 -44.37 -14.45
CA LEU A 240 7.59 -44.81 -13.37
C LEU A 240 6.94 -45.90 -12.51
N ALA A 241 5.62 -45.80 -12.23
CA ALA A 241 4.87 -46.75 -11.46
C ALA A 241 4.85 -48.11 -12.19
N ASP A 242 4.57 -48.11 -13.51
CA ASP A 242 4.55 -49.30 -14.36
C ASP A 242 5.96 -49.97 -14.39
N TRP A 243 7.01 -49.18 -14.55
CA TRP A 243 8.39 -49.68 -14.57
C TRP A 243 8.74 -50.36 -13.23
N LEU A 244 8.36 -49.74 -12.09
CA LEU A 244 8.60 -50.29 -10.74
C LEU A 244 7.84 -51.58 -10.49
N ASP A 245 6.62 -51.70 -11.01
CA ASP A 245 5.77 -52.89 -10.88
C ASP A 245 6.35 -54.04 -11.75
N ASP A 246 6.74 -53.76 -12.98
CA ASP A 246 7.40 -54.71 -13.91
C ASP A 246 8.68 -55.30 -13.33
N HIS A 247 9.42 -54.55 -12.49
CA HIS A 247 10.64 -54.99 -11.82
C HIS A 247 10.40 -55.54 -10.41
N GLY A 248 9.12 -55.78 -10.05
CA GLY A 248 8.75 -56.45 -8.80
C GLY A 248 8.92 -55.60 -7.53
N ILE A 249 9.01 -54.26 -7.67
CA ILE A 249 9.19 -53.32 -6.55
C ILE A 249 7.83 -52.97 -5.96
N ALA A 250 7.52 -53.56 -4.80
CA ALA A 250 6.23 -53.37 -4.15
C ALA A 250 6.01 -51.90 -3.76
N GLY A 251 4.79 -51.36 -4.06
CA GLY A 251 4.39 -50.02 -3.73
C GLY A 251 5.00 -48.94 -4.64
N GLY A 252 5.37 -49.26 -5.89
CA GLY A 252 5.92 -48.32 -6.86
C GLY A 252 5.12 -47.07 -7.04
N TRP A 253 3.77 -47.18 -7.02
CA TRP A 253 2.85 -46.04 -7.09
C TRP A 253 3.04 -44.99 -5.96
N GLN A 254 3.62 -45.37 -4.80
CA GLN A 254 3.95 -44.45 -3.71
C GLN A 254 5.30 -43.74 -3.92
N LEU A 255 6.20 -44.36 -4.68
CA LEU A 255 7.54 -43.86 -4.94
C LEU A 255 7.59 -42.91 -6.17
N ALA A 256 6.79 -43.23 -7.20
CA ALA A 256 6.76 -42.53 -8.46
C ALA A 256 6.57 -41.00 -8.32
N PRO A 257 5.63 -40.48 -7.52
CA PRO A 257 5.46 -39.03 -7.33
C PRO A 257 6.72 -38.34 -6.79
N THR A 258 7.42 -38.98 -5.85
CA THR A 258 8.68 -38.44 -5.28
C THR A 258 9.76 -38.35 -6.36
N PHE A 259 9.91 -39.39 -7.19
CA PHE A 259 10.89 -39.38 -8.27
C PHE A 259 10.59 -38.34 -9.34
N VAL A 260 9.32 -38.22 -9.74
CA VAL A 260 8.87 -37.19 -10.69
C VAL A 260 9.14 -35.79 -10.16
N GLN A 261 8.84 -35.53 -8.89
CA GLN A 261 9.12 -34.26 -8.23
C GLN A 261 10.63 -33.97 -8.20
N GLY A 262 11.46 -35.00 -8.06
CA GLY A 262 12.93 -34.91 -8.17
C GLY A 262 13.46 -34.78 -9.61
N GLY A 263 12.57 -34.72 -10.63
CA GLY A 263 12.95 -34.61 -12.04
C GLY A 263 13.56 -35.92 -12.63
N LEU A 264 13.30 -37.07 -11.98
CA LEU A 264 13.74 -38.38 -12.37
C LEU A 264 12.73 -39.04 -13.32
N ASP A 265 13.19 -39.97 -14.16
CA ASP A 265 12.40 -40.66 -15.17
C ASP A 265 12.75 -42.14 -15.24
N THR A 266 12.16 -42.86 -16.20
CA THR A 266 12.46 -44.28 -16.43
C THR A 266 13.91 -44.54 -16.85
N ASP A 267 14.54 -43.61 -17.58
CA ASP A 267 15.95 -43.74 -17.98
C ASP A 267 16.88 -43.73 -16.75
N TRP A 268 16.53 -42.95 -15.72
CA TRP A 268 17.25 -42.98 -14.45
C TRP A 268 17.05 -44.31 -13.71
N LEU A 269 15.81 -44.89 -13.70
CA LEU A 269 15.54 -46.20 -13.12
C LEU A 269 16.35 -47.30 -13.85
N ASP A 270 16.45 -47.25 -15.19
CA ASP A 270 17.25 -48.15 -15.98
C ASP A 270 18.75 -48.09 -15.62
N GLN A 271 19.27 -46.88 -15.40
CA GLN A 271 20.63 -46.68 -14.95
C GLN A 271 20.89 -47.30 -13.57
N VAL A 272 19.93 -47.15 -12.64
CA VAL A 272 20.00 -47.78 -11.32
C VAL A 272 19.97 -49.30 -11.45
N ALA A 273 19.06 -49.87 -12.26
CA ALA A 273 18.94 -51.30 -12.48
C ALA A 273 20.19 -51.90 -13.12
N ALA A 274 20.81 -51.18 -14.05
CA ALA A 274 22.06 -51.62 -14.68
C ALA A 274 23.29 -51.60 -13.74
N ALA A 275 23.24 -50.81 -12.66
CA ALA A 275 24.35 -50.59 -11.75
C ALA A 275 24.35 -51.53 -10.55
N VAL A 276 23.24 -52.26 -10.27
CA VAL A 276 23.08 -53.15 -9.12
C VAL A 276 22.52 -54.51 -9.52
N ASP A 277 22.80 -55.55 -8.72
CA ASP A 277 22.23 -56.89 -8.95
C ASP A 277 20.73 -56.89 -8.69
N GLU A 278 19.94 -57.74 -9.38
CA GLU A 278 18.51 -57.89 -9.28
C GLU A 278 18.04 -58.06 -7.82
N GLY A 279 18.73 -58.83 -7.03
CA GLY A 279 18.43 -59.02 -5.60
C GLY A 279 18.69 -57.78 -4.71
N THR A 280 19.40 -56.79 -5.23
CA THR A 280 19.72 -55.55 -4.50
C THR A 280 18.86 -54.36 -4.99
N LEU A 281 18.20 -54.47 -6.15
CA LEU A 281 17.53 -53.41 -6.84
C LEU A 281 16.46 -52.72 -5.97
N GLU A 282 15.56 -53.48 -5.33
CA GLU A 282 14.52 -52.89 -4.46
C GLU A 282 15.16 -52.10 -3.30
N GLY A 283 16.20 -52.67 -2.67
CA GLY A 283 16.93 -51.99 -1.60
C GLY A 283 17.57 -50.67 -2.06
N ALA A 284 18.18 -50.66 -3.26
CA ALA A 284 18.80 -49.52 -3.88
C ALA A 284 17.78 -48.44 -4.18
N ILE A 285 16.65 -48.76 -4.83
CA ILE A 285 15.56 -47.82 -5.14
C ILE A 285 14.98 -47.19 -3.85
N ARG A 286 14.73 -47.98 -2.82
CA ARG A 286 14.25 -47.48 -1.53
C ARG A 286 15.29 -46.60 -0.84
N TRP A 287 16.56 -46.91 -0.95
CA TRP A 287 17.63 -46.06 -0.44
C TRP A 287 17.72 -44.73 -1.18
N LEU A 288 17.68 -44.77 -2.51
CA LEU A 288 17.69 -43.55 -3.34
C LEU A 288 16.43 -42.69 -3.12
N ASN A 289 15.26 -43.32 -2.85
CA ASN A 289 14.06 -42.56 -2.49
C ASN A 289 14.29 -41.70 -1.23
N TYR A 290 14.97 -42.21 -0.19
CA TYR A 290 15.32 -41.40 0.97
C TYR A 290 16.20 -40.21 0.59
N THR A 291 17.12 -40.40 -0.35
CA THR A 291 18.00 -39.33 -0.86
C THR A 291 17.15 -38.26 -1.57
N VAL A 292 16.29 -38.68 -2.51
CA VAL A 292 15.40 -37.76 -3.23
C VAL A 292 14.48 -36.98 -2.26
N GLU A 293 13.82 -37.64 -1.33
CA GLU A 293 12.97 -37.00 -0.33
C GLU A 293 13.76 -35.99 0.53
N THR A 294 15.00 -36.33 0.89
CA THR A 294 15.87 -35.47 1.69
C THR A 294 16.27 -34.21 0.92
N GLU A 295 16.66 -34.34 -0.34
CA GLU A 295 17.02 -33.24 -1.23
C GLU A 295 15.81 -32.32 -1.48
N LEU A 296 14.64 -32.90 -1.77
CA LEU A 296 13.40 -32.12 -1.95
C LEU A 296 13.05 -31.30 -0.71
N LEU A 297 13.20 -31.87 0.49
CA LEU A 297 12.96 -31.17 1.75
C LEU A 297 14.01 -30.06 1.99
N MET A 298 15.26 -30.27 1.63
CA MET A 298 16.30 -29.24 1.70
C MET A 298 16.00 -28.07 0.74
N ASN A 299 15.60 -28.37 -0.48
CA ASN A 299 15.19 -27.36 -1.46
C ASN A 299 13.98 -26.54 -0.94
N GLU A 300 12.96 -27.20 -0.35
CA GLU A 300 11.80 -26.51 0.25
C GLU A 300 12.22 -25.57 1.40
N ILE A 301 13.18 -25.97 2.22
CA ILE A 301 13.73 -25.13 3.29
C ILE A 301 14.47 -23.94 2.72
N GLU A 302 15.33 -24.16 1.72
CA GLU A 302 16.10 -23.08 1.06
C GLU A 302 15.19 -22.07 0.39
N ASP A 303 14.22 -22.51 -0.40
CA ASP A 303 13.23 -21.65 -1.05
C ASP A 303 12.41 -20.84 -0.02
N SER A 304 11.97 -21.51 1.04
CA SER A 304 11.20 -20.87 2.11
C SER A 304 12.02 -19.81 2.84
N THR A 305 13.27 -20.11 3.19
CA THR A 305 14.16 -19.16 3.90
C THR A 305 14.59 -18.02 3.00
N THR A 306 14.83 -18.27 1.73
CA THR A 306 15.11 -17.25 0.71
C THR A 306 13.92 -16.31 0.53
N ARG A 307 12.72 -16.85 0.48
CA ARG A 307 11.48 -16.05 0.41
C ARG A 307 11.29 -15.18 1.63
N VAL A 308 11.53 -15.71 2.85
CA VAL A 308 11.50 -14.93 4.10
C VAL A 308 12.53 -13.78 4.04
N SER A 309 13.77 -14.08 3.64
CA SER A 309 14.84 -13.07 3.53
C SER A 309 14.48 -11.96 2.55
N THR A 310 13.92 -12.32 1.39
CA THR A 310 13.48 -11.37 0.36
C THR A 310 12.35 -10.48 0.85
N LEU A 311 11.35 -11.05 1.53
CA LEU A 311 10.23 -10.28 2.11
C LEU A 311 10.71 -9.33 3.21
N VAL A 312 11.60 -9.77 4.09
CA VAL A 312 12.19 -8.91 5.14
C VAL A 312 13.04 -7.79 4.52
N GLY A 313 13.81 -8.10 3.47
CA GLY A 313 14.59 -7.11 2.71
C GLY A 313 13.70 -6.03 2.08
N ALA A 314 12.63 -6.44 1.41
CA ALA A 314 11.65 -5.52 0.82
C ALA A 314 10.94 -4.65 1.87
N ALA A 315 10.53 -5.24 3.00
CA ALA A 315 9.92 -4.49 4.10
C ALA A 315 10.86 -3.44 4.70
N LYS A 316 12.13 -3.82 4.90
CA LYS A 316 13.17 -2.91 5.39
C LYS A 316 13.42 -1.78 4.39
N GLN A 317 13.54 -2.09 3.11
CA GLN A 317 13.72 -1.11 2.04
C GLN A 317 12.52 -0.15 2.00
N TYR A 318 11.29 -0.66 1.98
CA TYR A 318 10.07 0.15 2.00
C TYR A 318 10.04 1.10 3.21
N SER A 319 10.33 0.61 4.42
CA SER A 319 10.34 1.41 5.64
C SER A 319 11.48 2.45 5.69
N GLN A 320 12.65 2.14 5.12
CA GLN A 320 13.79 3.08 5.07
C GLN A 320 13.58 4.16 4.00
N LEU A 321 13.04 3.79 2.85
CA LEU A 321 12.77 4.72 1.75
C LEU A 321 11.70 5.76 2.12
N ASP A 322 10.79 5.42 3.05
CA ASP A 322 9.77 6.36 3.55
C ASP A 322 10.37 7.59 4.28
N ARG A 323 11.60 7.49 4.77
CA ARG A 323 12.36 8.56 5.44
C ARG A 323 13.49 9.14 4.59
N ALA A 324 13.72 8.58 3.40
CA ALA A 324 14.84 8.97 2.57
C ALA A 324 14.61 10.36 1.94
N PRO A 325 15.65 11.23 1.92
CA PRO A 325 15.61 12.50 1.22
C PRO A 325 15.48 12.29 -0.29
N TYR A 326 15.30 13.38 -1.01
CA TYR A 326 15.39 13.41 -2.47
C TYR A 326 16.72 12.83 -2.95
N GLN A 327 16.67 11.80 -3.78
CA GLN A 327 17.86 11.06 -4.25
C GLN A 327 17.66 10.44 -5.62
N VAL A 328 18.74 9.99 -6.25
CA VAL A 328 18.69 9.30 -7.54
C VAL A 328 18.36 7.82 -7.31
N VAL A 329 17.22 7.37 -7.84
CA VAL A 329 16.67 6.02 -7.60
C VAL A 329 16.48 5.23 -8.89
N ASP A 330 16.50 3.90 -8.77
CA ASP A 330 16.03 3.00 -9.81
C ASP A 330 14.52 2.76 -9.63
N VAL A 331 13.74 3.16 -10.62
CA VAL A 331 12.27 3.02 -10.61
C VAL A 331 11.85 1.54 -10.52
N HIS A 332 12.61 0.63 -11.15
CA HIS A 332 12.29 -0.79 -11.14
C HIS A 332 12.43 -1.41 -9.76
N GLU A 333 13.45 -1.01 -8.99
CA GLU A 333 13.63 -1.45 -7.59
C GLU A 333 12.44 -1.03 -6.71
N LEU A 334 11.92 0.20 -6.92
CA LEU A 334 10.75 0.70 -6.20
C LEU A 334 9.47 -0.06 -6.59
N LEU A 335 9.27 -0.32 -7.88
CA LEU A 335 8.14 -1.08 -8.39
C LEU A 335 8.17 -2.52 -7.90
N ASP A 336 9.32 -3.18 -7.99
CA ASP A 336 9.48 -4.58 -7.56
C ASP A 336 9.24 -4.73 -6.06
N SER A 337 9.78 -3.82 -5.23
CA SER A 337 9.55 -3.83 -3.78
C SER A 337 8.07 -3.61 -3.43
N THR A 338 7.39 -2.68 -4.13
CA THR A 338 5.96 -2.42 -3.90
C THR A 338 5.09 -3.60 -4.33
N LEU A 339 5.35 -4.19 -5.51
CA LEU A 339 4.61 -5.38 -5.98
C LEU A 339 4.79 -6.58 -5.03
N LEU A 340 6.00 -6.77 -4.52
CA LEU A 340 6.29 -7.83 -3.55
C LEU A 340 5.54 -7.60 -2.23
N MET A 341 5.52 -6.37 -1.73
CA MET A 341 4.81 -6.01 -0.49
C MET A 341 3.29 -6.16 -0.63
N LEU A 342 2.75 -5.98 -1.84
CA LEU A 342 1.32 -6.11 -2.12
C LEU A 342 0.92 -7.49 -2.63
N SER A 343 1.84 -8.47 -2.70
CA SER A 343 1.59 -9.80 -3.29
C SER A 343 0.39 -10.52 -2.65
N GLY A 344 0.27 -10.47 -1.32
CA GLY A 344 -0.89 -11.04 -0.61
C GLY A 344 -2.22 -10.35 -0.92
N LYS A 345 -2.19 -9.04 -1.14
CA LYS A 345 -3.40 -8.27 -1.49
C LYS A 345 -3.81 -8.47 -2.95
N ILE A 346 -2.83 -8.60 -3.85
CA ILE A 346 -3.03 -8.94 -5.26
C ILE A 346 -3.69 -10.31 -5.37
N GLY A 347 -3.22 -11.30 -4.61
CA GLY A 347 -3.79 -12.65 -4.55
C GLY A 347 -3.52 -13.48 -5.80
N SER A 348 -3.88 -14.77 -5.75
CA SER A 348 -3.61 -15.74 -6.84
C SER A 348 -4.50 -15.56 -8.07
N GLY A 349 -5.65 -14.87 -7.95
CA GLY A 349 -6.57 -14.60 -9.07
C GLY A 349 -6.08 -13.50 -10.03
N THR A 350 -5.10 -12.70 -9.63
CA THR A 350 -4.57 -11.62 -10.46
C THR A 350 -3.19 -11.98 -11.02
N LYS A 351 -3.08 -12.08 -12.34
CA LYS A 351 -1.80 -12.26 -13.03
C LYS A 351 -1.05 -10.93 -13.09
N VAL A 352 0.17 -10.87 -12.55
CA VAL A 352 1.05 -9.70 -12.69
C VAL A 352 1.99 -9.89 -13.87
N VAL A 353 2.00 -8.93 -14.79
CA VAL A 353 2.89 -8.89 -15.97
C VAL A 353 3.79 -7.68 -15.87
N LYS A 354 5.12 -7.89 -15.92
CA LYS A 354 6.13 -6.84 -15.87
C LYS A 354 6.75 -6.65 -17.25
N GLU A 355 6.62 -5.44 -17.80
CA GLU A 355 7.16 -5.03 -19.11
C GLU A 355 8.15 -3.88 -18.89
N TYR A 356 9.31 -4.18 -18.31
CA TYR A 356 10.29 -3.19 -17.91
C TYR A 356 11.30 -2.89 -18.99
N ASP A 357 11.43 -1.61 -19.35
CA ASP A 357 12.54 -1.10 -20.14
C ASP A 357 13.77 -0.94 -19.23
N ARG A 358 14.65 -1.94 -19.22
CA ARG A 358 15.86 -1.97 -18.38
C ARG A 358 16.92 -0.94 -18.81
N THR A 359 16.71 -0.22 -19.92
CA THR A 359 17.60 0.86 -20.35
C THR A 359 17.23 2.21 -19.74
N LEU A 360 16.09 2.28 -19.02
CA LEU A 360 15.65 3.48 -18.35
C LEU A 360 16.69 3.94 -17.30
N PRO A 361 17.16 5.20 -17.35
CA PRO A 361 18.14 5.69 -16.38
C PRO A 361 17.49 5.84 -14.99
N ARG A 362 18.35 5.89 -13.98
CA ARG A 362 17.92 6.29 -12.62
C ARG A 362 17.41 7.72 -12.63
N ILE A 363 16.36 8.00 -11.85
CA ILE A 363 15.71 9.30 -11.79
C ILE A 363 15.85 9.95 -10.41
N PRO A 364 15.91 11.28 -10.33
CA PRO A 364 15.86 11.99 -9.06
C PRO A 364 14.43 12.01 -8.51
N ALA A 365 14.22 11.50 -7.30
CA ALA A 365 12.89 11.37 -6.70
C ALA A 365 12.93 11.27 -5.17
N TYR A 366 11.75 11.37 -4.55
CA TYR A 366 11.48 10.97 -3.17
C TYR A 366 10.96 9.53 -3.17
N PRO A 367 11.78 8.53 -2.87
CA PRO A 367 11.43 7.13 -3.09
C PRO A 367 10.21 6.66 -2.28
N GLY A 368 10.08 7.08 -1.02
CA GLY A 368 8.92 6.73 -0.19
C GLY A 368 7.60 7.28 -0.74
N GLU A 369 7.64 8.46 -1.34
CA GLU A 369 6.45 9.06 -1.96
C GLU A 369 6.07 8.38 -3.27
N LEU A 370 7.04 8.00 -4.09
CA LEU A 370 6.76 7.19 -5.28
C LEU A 370 6.18 5.81 -4.89
N ASN A 371 6.71 5.16 -3.84
CA ASN A 371 6.12 3.92 -3.34
C ASN A 371 4.66 4.10 -2.91
N GLN A 372 4.30 5.25 -2.33
CA GLN A 372 2.90 5.58 -2.02
C GLN A 372 2.05 5.70 -3.29
N VAL A 373 2.57 6.34 -4.34
CA VAL A 373 1.89 6.41 -5.65
C VAL A 373 1.68 5.00 -6.21
N TRP A 374 2.73 4.17 -6.25
CA TRP A 374 2.63 2.79 -6.75
C TRP A 374 1.62 1.97 -5.96
N THR A 375 1.64 2.06 -4.63
CA THR A 375 0.68 1.39 -3.75
C THR A 375 -0.75 1.80 -4.08
N ASN A 376 -1.03 3.09 -4.20
CA ASN A 376 -2.37 3.59 -4.49
C ASN A 376 -2.89 3.12 -5.85
N LEU A 377 -2.03 3.15 -6.89
CA LEU A 377 -2.42 2.73 -8.25
C LEU A 377 -2.65 1.22 -8.33
N ILE A 378 -1.78 0.42 -7.70
CA ILE A 378 -1.93 -1.04 -7.63
C ILE A 378 -3.19 -1.42 -6.83
N ASP A 379 -3.42 -0.78 -5.68
CA ASP A 379 -4.61 -1.02 -4.85
C ASP A 379 -5.91 -0.71 -5.59
N ASN A 380 -5.94 0.37 -6.37
CA ASN A 380 -7.09 0.71 -7.18
C ASN A 380 -7.33 -0.30 -8.29
N ALA A 381 -6.28 -0.74 -8.98
CA ALA A 381 -6.36 -1.76 -10.02
C ALA A 381 -6.88 -3.10 -9.47
N VAL A 382 -6.31 -3.56 -8.33
CA VAL A 382 -6.72 -4.82 -7.68
C VAL A 382 -8.17 -4.74 -7.20
N ALA A 383 -8.58 -3.62 -6.60
CA ALA A 383 -9.96 -3.44 -6.14
C ALA A 383 -10.93 -3.48 -7.31
N ALA A 384 -10.64 -2.78 -8.41
CA ALA A 384 -11.47 -2.77 -9.61
C ALA A 384 -11.62 -4.16 -10.25
N MET A 385 -10.55 -4.95 -10.31
CA MET A 385 -10.61 -6.33 -10.81
C MET A 385 -11.39 -7.26 -9.89
N LYS A 386 -11.31 -7.08 -8.57
CA LYS A 386 -12.10 -7.87 -7.60
C LYS A 386 -13.60 -7.63 -7.75
N GLU A 387 -14.03 -6.41 -8.01
CA GLU A 387 -15.43 -6.09 -8.29
C GLU A 387 -15.93 -6.75 -9.59
N ASN A 388 -15.02 -7.07 -10.52
CA ASN A 388 -15.33 -7.69 -11.83
C ASN A 388 -15.11 -9.22 -11.87
N GLY A 389 -15.26 -9.92 -10.73
CA GLY A 389 -15.18 -11.38 -10.67
C GLY A 389 -13.88 -11.93 -10.08
N GLY A 390 -12.92 -11.09 -9.71
CA GLY A 390 -11.72 -11.48 -8.96
C GLY A 390 -10.56 -12.02 -9.80
N GLU A 391 -10.77 -12.29 -11.08
CA GLU A 391 -9.72 -12.68 -12.02
C GLU A 391 -9.35 -11.51 -12.93
N GLY A 392 -8.04 -11.32 -13.17
CA GLY A 392 -7.59 -10.23 -14.03
C GLY A 392 -6.09 -10.20 -14.24
N THR A 393 -5.65 -9.23 -15.06
CA THR A 393 -4.23 -8.99 -15.32
C THR A 393 -3.87 -7.56 -14.94
N LEU A 394 -2.88 -7.44 -14.06
CA LEU A 394 -2.20 -6.19 -13.75
C LEU A 394 -0.88 -6.14 -14.53
N SER A 395 -0.78 -5.28 -15.54
CA SER A 395 0.49 -5.06 -16.26
C SER A 395 1.16 -3.80 -15.74
N VAL A 396 2.45 -3.89 -15.43
CA VAL A 396 3.30 -2.75 -15.06
C VAL A 396 4.37 -2.60 -16.12
N ARG A 397 4.32 -1.49 -16.85
CA ARG A 397 5.23 -1.19 -17.94
C ARG A 397 6.06 0.05 -17.61
N THR A 398 7.35 0.00 -17.95
CA THR A 398 8.22 1.19 -17.94
C THR A 398 8.73 1.45 -19.36
N ALA A 399 8.95 2.72 -19.68
CA ALA A 399 9.54 3.12 -20.94
C ALA A 399 10.17 4.51 -20.84
N LEU A 400 11.08 4.81 -21.72
CA LEU A 400 11.56 6.18 -21.94
C LEU A 400 10.55 6.87 -22.90
N ASP A 401 9.89 7.95 -22.44
CA ASP A 401 8.99 8.77 -23.24
C ASP A 401 9.61 10.18 -23.38
N ARG A 402 10.34 10.38 -24.48
CA ARG A 402 11.16 11.57 -24.75
C ARG A 402 12.25 11.73 -23.67
N ASP A 403 12.13 12.74 -22.81
CA ASP A 403 13.03 13.08 -21.69
C ASP A 403 12.40 12.77 -20.31
N GLN A 404 11.41 11.90 -20.28
CA GLN A 404 10.70 11.48 -19.07
C GLN A 404 10.67 9.95 -18.93
N ALA A 405 10.74 9.49 -17.70
CA ALA A 405 10.46 8.10 -17.34
C ALA A 405 8.95 7.88 -17.30
N LEU A 406 8.42 7.02 -18.16
CA LEU A 406 7.04 6.58 -18.12
C LEU A 406 6.91 5.31 -17.28
N VAL A 407 5.99 5.33 -16.32
CA VAL A 407 5.50 4.14 -15.61
C VAL A 407 4.00 4.01 -15.86
N GLU A 408 3.58 2.91 -16.44
CA GLU A 408 2.18 2.62 -16.76
C GLU A 408 1.69 1.43 -15.96
N PHE A 409 0.55 1.62 -15.27
CA PHE A 409 -0.21 0.56 -14.62
C PHE A 409 -1.47 0.31 -15.43
N ARG A 410 -1.63 -0.91 -15.93
CA ARG A 410 -2.77 -1.33 -16.73
C ARG A 410 -3.50 -2.47 -16.03
N ASP A 411 -4.82 -2.34 -15.89
CA ASP A 411 -5.69 -3.38 -15.35
C ASP A 411 -6.81 -3.76 -16.33
N THR A 412 -7.34 -4.95 -16.12
CA THR A 412 -8.45 -5.51 -16.91
C THR A 412 -9.81 -5.36 -16.21
N GLY A 413 -9.93 -4.42 -15.29
CA GLY A 413 -11.15 -4.15 -14.53
C GLY A 413 -12.27 -3.51 -15.35
N PRO A 414 -13.38 -3.10 -14.71
CA PRO A 414 -14.58 -2.57 -15.37
C PRO A 414 -14.37 -1.21 -16.05
N GLY A 415 -13.26 -0.56 -15.79
CA GLY A 415 -12.95 0.76 -16.32
C GLY A 415 -13.48 1.92 -15.48
N VAL A 416 -13.06 3.13 -15.85
CA VAL A 416 -13.52 4.39 -15.26
C VAL A 416 -14.50 5.06 -16.21
N PRO A 417 -15.77 5.28 -15.82
CA PRO A 417 -16.76 5.97 -16.65
C PRO A 417 -16.30 7.35 -17.11
N ALA A 418 -16.64 7.74 -18.34
CA ALA A 418 -16.16 8.99 -18.93
C ALA A 418 -16.57 10.23 -18.13
N GLU A 419 -17.77 10.18 -17.54
CA GLU A 419 -18.39 11.28 -16.79
C GLU A 419 -17.62 11.65 -15.52
N ILE A 420 -16.90 10.69 -14.92
CA ILE A 420 -16.17 10.89 -13.68
C ILE A 420 -14.65 11.02 -13.86
N ARG A 421 -14.10 10.74 -15.05
CA ARG A 421 -12.63 10.77 -15.29
C ARG A 421 -11.98 12.09 -14.93
N GLY A 422 -12.68 13.21 -15.17
CA GLY A 422 -12.17 14.53 -14.81
C GLY A 422 -12.16 14.82 -13.32
N ARG A 423 -12.80 13.95 -12.51
CA ARG A 423 -12.98 14.17 -11.07
C ARG A 423 -12.28 13.14 -10.19
N ILE A 424 -11.74 12.06 -10.77
CA ILE A 424 -11.13 10.99 -9.98
C ILE A 424 -9.88 11.44 -9.19
N PHE A 425 -9.29 12.58 -9.56
CA PHE A 425 -8.18 13.21 -8.85
C PHE A 425 -8.65 14.29 -7.86
N ASP A 426 -9.96 14.59 -7.79
CA ASP A 426 -10.50 15.53 -6.81
C ASP A 426 -10.37 14.93 -5.39
N PRO A 427 -9.99 15.73 -4.39
CA PRO A 427 -9.93 15.26 -3.01
C PRO A 427 -11.29 14.71 -2.55
N PHE A 428 -11.27 13.58 -1.85
CA PHE A 428 -12.44 12.87 -1.31
C PHE A 428 -13.40 12.29 -2.36
N PHE A 429 -13.08 12.33 -3.64
CA PHE A 429 -13.88 11.69 -4.66
C PHE A 429 -13.69 10.17 -4.62
N THR A 430 -14.77 9.42 -4.45
CA THR A 430 -14.78 7.95 -4.45
C THR A 430 -16.08 7.41 -5.01
N THR A 431 -15.99 6.29 -5.72
CA THR A 431 -17.15 5.49 -6.15
C THR A 431 -17.40 4.29 -5.24
N LYS A 432 -16.49 4.04 -4.28
CA LYS A 432 -16.61 2.94 -3.33
C LYS A 432 -17.64 3.27 -2.24
N PRO A 433 -18.27 2.25 -1.64
CA PRO A 433 -19.18 2.42 -0.51
C PRO A 433 -18.53 3.20 0.65
N VAL A 434 -19.38 3.84 1.47
CA VAL A 434 -18.94 4.58 2.65
C VAL A 434 -18.16 3.67 3.59
N GLY A 435 -16.95 4.08 3.94
CA GLY A 435 -16.02 3.32 4.80
C GLY A 435 -15.01 2.43 4.06
N GLU A 436 -15.18 2.17 2.76
CA GLU A 436 -14.27 1.34 1.96
C GLU A 436 -13.30 2.16 1.11
N GLY A 437 -13.57 3.43 0.88
CA GLY A 437 -12.71 4.33 0.12
C GLY A 437 -12.60 5.71 0.74
N THR A 438 -11.38 6.21 0.96
CA THR A 438 -11.13 7.56 1.48
C THR A 438 -11.30 8.65 0.41
N GLY A 439 -11.23 8.27 -0.88
CA GLY A 439 -11.23 9.21 -2.00
C GLY A 439 -9.98 10.10 -2.07
N LEU A 440 -8.92 9.78 -1.32
CA LEU A 440 -7.71 10.58 -1.23
C LEU A 440 -6.52 9.95 -1.98
N GLY A 441 -6.53 8.65 -2.27
CA GLY A 441 -5.39 7.94 -2.85
C GLY A 441 -4.94 8.53 -4.20
N LEU A 442 -5.87 8.82 -5.11
CA LEU A 442 -5.54 9.40 -6.42
C LEU A 442 -5.17 10.88 -6.33
N ASP A 443 -5.80 11.67 -5.46
CA ASP A 443 -5.42 13.06 -5.19
C ASP A 443 -3.99 13.14 -4.64
N ILE A 444 -3.65 12.29 -3.65
CA ILE A 444 -2.29 12.20 -3.11
C ILE A 444 -1.30 11.80 -4.20
N SER A 445 -1.63 10.80 -5.01
CA SER A 445 -0.77 10.37 -6.13
C SER A 445 -0.54 11.51 -7.12
N TRP A 446 -1.59 12.25 -7.46
CA TRP A 446 -1.49 13.41 -8.34
C TRP A 446 -0.58 14.49 -7.75
N ARG A 447 -0.75 14.85 -6.48
CA ARG A 447 0.09 15.86 -5.80
C ARG A 447 1.55 15.43 -5.70
N ILE A 448 1.81 14.16 -5.41
CA ILE A 448 3.18 13.63 -5.37
C ILE A 448 3.81 13.74 -6.76
N VAL A 449 3.14 13.27 -7.78
CA VAL A 449 3.69 13.23 -9.14
C VAL A 449 3.81 14.63 -9.73
N VAL A 450 2.74 15.44 -9.67
CA VAL A 450 2.68 16.72 -10.37
C VAL A 450 3.34 17.84 -9.55
N ASN A 451 2.93 18.02 -8.29
CA ASN A 451 3.41 19.17 -7.51
C ASN A 451 4.82 18.95 -6.95
N LYS A 452 5.18 17.71 -6.61
CA LYS A 452 6.45 17.44 -5.93
C LYS A 452 7.55 16.94 -6.85
N HIS A 453 7.19 16.15 -7.87
CA HIS A 453 8.14 15.62 -8.84
C HIS A 453 8.09 16.31 -10.20
N HIS A 454 7.20 17.32 -10.37
CA HIS A 454 7.03 18.06 -11.63
C HIS A 454 6.76 17.16 -12.85
N GLY A 455 6.11 16.02 -12.60
CA GLY A 455 5.71 15.05 -13.60
C GLY A 455 4.26 15.24 -14.06
N SER A 456 3.70 14.19 -14.68
CA SER A 456 2.28 14.12 -15.04
C SER A 456 1.67 12.78 -14.67
N LEU A 457 0.38 12.79 -14.27
CA LEU A 457 -0.42 11.60 -14.00
C LEU A 457 -1.69 11.67 -14.85
N GLU A 458 -1.85 10.72 -15.75
CA GLU A 458 -2.95 10.63 -16.69
C GLU A 458 -3.69 9.30 -16.57
N VAL A 459 -4.99 9.27 -16.91
CA VAL A 459 -5.79 8.06 -17.00
C VAL A 459 -6.38 7.91 -18.39
N ARG A 460 -6.26 6.71 -18.94
CA ARG A 460 -7.00 6.27 -20.14
C ARG A 460 -7.74 5.00 -19.77
N SER A 461 -9.03 4.98 -19.98
CA SER A 461 -9.83 3.86 -19.53
C SER A 461 -10.99 3.56 -20.47
N VAL A 462 -11.12 2.27 -20.77
CA VAL A 462 -12.30 1.63 -21.32
C VAL A 462 -12.52 0.34 -20.54
N PRO A 463 -13.73 -0.25 -20.52
CA PRO A 463 -13.95 -1.54 -19.87
C PRO A 463 -12.94 -2.59 -20.35
N GLY A 464 -12.25 -3.25 -19.42
CA GLY A 464 -11.21 -4.25 -19.70
C GLY A 464 -9.81 -3.67 -20.00
N ASP A 465 -9.65 -2.34 -20.04
CA ASP A 465 -8.36 -1.69 -20.31
C ASP A 465 -8.29 -0.32 -19.65
N THR A 466 -7.92 -0.28 -18.36
CA THR A 466 -7.65 0.96 -17.62
C THR A 466 -6.15 1.14 -17.50
N ARG A 467 -5.64 2.31 -17.85
CA ARG A 467 -4.23 2.66 -17.81
C ARG A 467 -4.01 3.95 -17.05
N PHE A 468 -3.26 3.89 -15.97
CA PHE A 468 -2.70 5.03 -15.29
C PHE A 468 -1.26 5.23 -15.74
N GLN A 469 -0.95 6.40 -16.29
CA GLN A 469 0.36 6.76 -16.82
C GLN A 469 0.99 7.83 -15.95
N VAL A 470 2.10 7.49 -15.33
CA VAL A 470 2.94 8.41 -14.54
C VAL A 470 4.17 8.74 -15.36
N ARG A 471 4.44 10.02 -15.61
CA ARG A 471 5.67 10.50 -16.24
C ARG A 471 6.46 11.31 -15.25
N LEU A 472 7.74 11.00 -15.12
CA LEU A 472 8.66 11.65 -14.19
C LEU A 472 9.87 12.20 -14.94
N PRO A 473 10.37 13.41 -14.63
CA PRO A 473 11.55 13.97 -15.27
C PRO A 473 12.80 13.13 -14.96
N LEU A 474 13.69 13.00 -15.94
CA LEU A 474 14.97 12.30 -15.79
C LEU A 474 16.01 13.15 -15.04
N THR A 475 15.85 14.45 -15.02
CA THR A 475 16.74 15.40 -14.35
C THR A 475 15.99 16.11 -13.22
N ALA A 476 16.69 16.47 -12.16
CA ALA A 476 16.12 17.33 -11.13
C ALA A 476 15.67 18.65 -11.75
N ALA A 477 14.47 19.12 -11.43
CA ALA A 477 14.13 20.51 -11.71
C ALA A 477 15.14 21.40 -10.96
N GLU A 478 15.74 22.37 -11.65
CA GLU A 478 16.53 23.38 -10.96
C GLU A 478 15.63 24.04 -9.91
N PRO A 479 16.10 24.18 -8.65
CA PRO A 479 15.33 24.94 -7.67
C PRO A 479 15.16 26.35 -8.26
N ASP A 480 13.91 26.84 -8.27
CA ASP A 480 13.61 28.24 -8.60
C ASP A 480 14.52 29.13 -7.75
N THR A 481 15.60 29.57 -8.31
CA THR A 481 16.46 30.59 -7.71
C THR A 481 15.60 31.86 -7.75
N PRO A 482 15.29 32.49 -6.61
CA PRO A 482 14.67 33.80 -6.64
C PRO A 482 15.61 34.70 -7.44
N SER A 483 15.12 35.25 -8.56
CA SER A 483 15.82 36.29 -9.29
C SER A 483 16.08 37.43 -8.32
N GLU A 484 17.34 37.60 -7.91
CA GLU A 484 17.82 38.82 -7.32
C GLU A 484 17.67 39.90 -8.38
N GLU A 485 16.51 40.52 -8.45
CA GLU A 485 16.35 41.80 -9.12
C GLU A 485 16.94 42.88 -8.21
N SER A 486 17.98 43.49 -8.74
CA SER A 486 18.75 44.65 -8.27
C SER A 486 17.92 45.91 -8.07
#